data_c61a200b40d441bca4922bfbf2738151
#
_entry.id   c61a200b40d441bca4922bfbf2738151
#
_cell.length_a   1.000
_cell.length_b   1.000
_cell.length_c   1.000
_cell.angle_alpha   90.00
_cell.angle_beta   90.00
_cell.angle_gamma   90.00
#
_symmetry.space_group_name_H-M   'P 1'
#
loop_
_entity.id
_entity.type
_entity.pdbx_description
1 polymer ?
#
loop_
_entity_poly.entity_id
_entity_poly.type
_entity_poly.pdbx_seq_one_letter_code
_entity_poly.pdbx_strand_id
1 'polypeptide(L)'
;PLIITLPGKKHAGKILPQLISNGVDFFASICDWAGAEIPKNATGKSFRKIVEEGNPQSPHQDYIITETQFDGSKTRGWMVRSKRYKYVLYDKGNHREQLFDMQEDRGETRNLTMENTYNNELQKHRDILENWMNTYNIRPTRPKLHDVPGKKLKK
;
A
#
# COMPACT_ATOMS: atom_id res chain seq x y z
N PRO A 1 3.89 5.87 11.56
CA PRO A 1 5.13 5.11 11.75
C PRO A 1 4.89 3.90 12.65
N LEU A 2 5.67 2.82 12.43
CA LEU A 2 5.74 1.67 13.32
C LEU A 2 7.02 1.82 14.17
N ILE A 3 6.88 1.77 15.47
CA ILE A 3 8.01 1.86 16.41
C ILE A 3 8.09 0.55 17.18
N ILE A 4 9.29 -0.05 17.19
CA ILE A 4 9.54 -1.33 17.87
C ILE A 4 10.76 -1.16 18.77
N THR A 5 10.63 -1.63 20.01
CA THR A 5 11.74 -1.67 20.97
C THR A 5 12.09 -3.12 21.28
N LEU A 6 13.34 -3.49 21.06
CA LEU A 6 13.88 -4.79 21.45
C LEU A 6 14.52 -4.74 22.86
N PRO A 7 14.54 -5.87 23.58
CA PRO A 7 15.30 -5.98 24.81
C PRO A 7 16.76 -5.54 24.61
N GLY A 8 17.35 -4.91 25.61
CA GLY A 8 18.72 -4.40 25.54
C GLY A 8 18.93 -3.22 24.60
N LYS A 9 17.84 -2.60 24.10
CA LYS A 9 17.87 -1.46 23.17
C LYS A 9 18.67 -1.74 21.88
N LYS A 10 18.73 -3.00 21.45
CA LYS A 10 19.39 -3.39 20.21
C LYS A 10 18.82 -2.58 19.04
N HIS A 11 19.70 -1.98 18.24
CA HIS A 11 19.37 -1.11 17.11
C HIS A 11 18.56 0.16 17.45
N ALA A 12 18.63 0.63 18.70
CA ALA A 12 17.95 1.88 19.10
C ALA A 12 18.30 3.06 18.16
N GLY A 13 17.28 3.84 17.81
CA GLY A 13 17.40 4.99 16.91
C GLY A 13 17.53 4.65 15.41
N LYS A 14 17.54 3.37 15.00
CA LYS A 14 17.55 3.02 13.58
C LYS A 14 16.21 3.29 12.92
N ILE A 15 16.27 3.81 11.69
CA ILE A 15 15.14 3.96 10.79
C ILE A 15 15.33 2.95 9.65
N LEU A 16 14.32 2.09 9.46
CA LEU A 16 14.34 1.05 8.43
C LEU A 16 13.31 1.39 7.35
N PRO A 17 13.68 1.30 6.05
CA PRO A 17 12.84 1.79 4.95
C PRO A 17 11.81 0.77 4.46
N GLN A 18 11.76 -0.42 5.06
CA GLN A 18 10.86 -1.48 4.61
C GLN A 18 9.39 -1.07 4.76
N LEU A 19 8.58 -1.47 3.79
CA LEU A 19 7.14 -1.33 3.83
C LEU A 19 6.56 -2.45 4.68
N ILE A 20 5.93 -2.10 5.79
CA ILE A 20 5.29 -3.02 6.71
C ILE A 20 3.79 -2.77 6.73
N SER A 21 3.00 -3.81 6.47
CA SER A 21 1.55 -3.77 6.64
C SER A 21 1.20 -4.11 8.09
N ASN A 22 0.81 -3.09 8.87
CA ASN A 22 0.43 -3.29 10.27
C ASN A 22 -0.80 -4.19 10.45
N GLY A 23 -1.65 -4.32 9.43
CA GLY A 23 -2.84 -5.18 9.48
C GLY A 23 -2.52 -6.67 9.39
N VAL A 24 -1.56 -7.07 8.56
CA VAL A 24 -1.29 -8.48 8.28
C VAL A 24 0.10 -8.95 8.70
N ASP A 25 1.15 -8.12 8.53
CA ASP A 25 2.51 -8.48 8.85
C ASP A 25 2.75 -8.55 10.37
N PHE A 26 2.01 -7.74 11.13
CA PHE A 26 2.12 -7.73 12.58
C PHE A 26 1.69 -9.07 13.18
N PHE A 27 0.59 -9.64 12.70
CA PHE A 27 0.13 -10.96 13.12
C PHE A 27 1.18 -12.04 12.83
N ALA A 28 1.68 -12.09 11.59
CA ALA A 28 2.72 -13.04 11.19
C ALA A 28 4.00 -12.90 12.06
N SER A 29 4.37 -11.66 12.41
CA SER A 29 5.55 -11.39 13.24
C SER A 29 5.37 -11.81 14.68
N ILE A 30 4.18 -11.65 15.27
CA ILE A 30 3.87 -12.12 16.62
C ILE A 30 3.94 -13.64 16.66
N CYS A 31 3.35 -14.35 15.70
CA CYS A 31 3.45 -15.80 15.60
C CYS A 31 4.92 -16.26 15.56
N ASP A 32 5.73 -15.61 14.72
CA ASP A 32 7.15 -15.93 14.57
C ASP A 32 7.93 -15.69 15.88
N TRP A 33 7.69 -14.58 16.59
CA TRP A 33 8.33 -14.33 17.90
C TRP A 33 7.87 -15.31 18.97
N ALA A 34 6.62 -15.76 18.93
CA ALA A 34 6.07 -16.75 19.84
C ALA A 34 6.48 -18.19 19.52
N GLY A 35 7.14 -18.44 18.38
CA GLY A 35 7.43 -19.78 17.90
C GLY A 35 6.18 -20.56 17.47
N ALA A 36 5.08 -19.84 17.16
CA ALA A 36 3.84 -20.41 16.70
C ALA A 36 3.82 -20.53 15.17
N GLU A 37 3.11 -21.52 14.65
CA GLU A 37 2.93 -21.68 13.21
C GLU A 37 2.10 -20.52 12.65
N ILE A 38 2.58 -19.89 11.57
CA ILE A 38 1.82 -18.89 10.83
C ILE A 38 0.80 -19.66 9.95
N PRO A 39 -0.51 -19.40 10.07
CA PRO A 39 -1.53 -20.09 9.28
C PRO A 39 -1.26 -19.97 7.78
N LYS A 40 -1.48 -21.04 7.02
CA LYS A 40 -1.21 -21.11 5.57
C LYS A 40 -1.99 -20.08 4.74
N ASN A 41 -3.13 -19.63 5.24
CA ASN A 41 -3.95 -18.59 4.59
C ASN A 41 -3.61 -17.16 5.06
N ALA A 42 -2.65 -16.99 5.96
CA ALA A 42 -2.17 -15.66 6.33
C ALA A 42 -1.40 -15.04 5.17
N THR A 43 -1.73 -13.80 4.82
CA THR A 43 -1.12 -13.07 3.70
C THR A 43 0.06 -12.21 4.13
N GLY A 44 0.21 -11.96 5.43
CA GLY A 44 1.29 -11.17 6.00
C GLY A 44 2.62 -11.94 6.05
N LYS A 45 3.71 -11.17 6.08
CA LYS A 45 5.08 -11.67 6.22
C LYS A 45 5.67 -11.20 7.54
N SER A 46 6.36 -12.08 8.27
CA SER A 46 7.07 -11.68 9.46
C SER A 46 8.19 -10.68 9.15
N PHE A 47 8.24 -9.59 9.89
CA PHE A 47 9.33 -8.62 9.87
C PHE A 47 10.31 -8.81 11.04
N ARG A 48 10.19 -9.90 11.81
CA ARG A 48 11.08 -10.21 12.94
C ARG A 48 12.55 -10.11 12.56
N LYS A 49 12.96 -10.77 11.49
CA LYS A 49 14.34 -10.76 11.01
C LYS A 49 14.85 -9.34 10.69
N ILE A 50 14.01 -8.51 10.07
CA ILE A 50 14.36 -7.12 9.76
C ILE A 50 14.68 -6.34 11.03
N VAL A 51 13.85 -6.51 12.06
CA VAL A 51 14.00 -5.80 13.34
C VAL A 51 15.21 -6.33 14.12
N GLU A 52 15.39 -7.65 14.19
CA GLU A 52 16.49 -8.28 14.94
C GLU A 52 17.87 -8.02 14.32
N GLU A 53 17.95 -7.93 13.01
CA GLU A 53 19.20 -7.63 12.30
C GLU A 53 19.45 -6.12 12.18
N GLY A 54 18.39 -5.31 12.15
CA GLY A 54 18.47 -3.87 11.94
C GLY A 54 19.12 -3.51 10.60
N ASN A 55 18.93 -4.37 9.58
CA ASN A 55 19.52 -4.20 8.27
C ASN A 55 18.55 -3.50 7.30
N PRO A 56 18.86 -2.27 6.81
CA PRO A 56 18.01 -1.56 5.88
C PRO A 56 17.90 -2.23 4.51
N GLN A 57 18.76 -3.19 4.18
CA GLN A 57 18.73 -3.93 2.90
C GLN A 57 17.97 -5.25 3.00
N SER A 58 17.47 -5.64 4.18
CA SER A 58 16.70 -6.88 4.32
C SER A 58 15.46 -6.83 3.43
N PRO A 59 15.23 -7.85 2.57
CA PRO A 59 14.07 -7.87 1.68
C PRO A 59 12.77 -8.06 2.48
N HIS A 60 11.70 -7.41 2.06
CA HIS A 60 10.38 -7.64 2.62
C HIS A 60 9.31 -7.57 1.53
N GLN A 61 8.71 -6.41 1.31
CA GLN A 61 7.67 -6.19 0.31
C GLN A 61 8.02 -5.02 -0.60
N ASP A 62 7.72 -5.14 -1.88
CA ASP A 62 7.89 -4.03 -2.84
C ASP A 62 6.74 -3.02 -2.76
N TYR A 63 5.58 -3.50 -2.32
CA TYR A 63 4.39 -2.67 -2.10
C TYR A 63 3.51 -3.25 -1.00
N ILE A 64 2.68 -2.42 -0.43
CA ILE A 64 1.57 -2.81 0.45
C ILE A 64 0.26 -2.31 -0.13
N ILE A 65 -0.83 -3.05 0.12
CA ILE A 65 -2.18 -2.65 -0.27
C ILE A 65 -3.03 -2.54 0.99
N THR A 66 -3.83 -1.47 1.03
CA THR A 66 -4.79 -1.22 2.11
C THR A 66 -6.15 -0.95 1.49
N GLU A 67 -7.18 -1.57 2.04
CA GLU A 67 -8.57 -1.24 1.75
C GLU A 67 -9.18 -0.46 2.91
N THR A 68 -10.01 0.51 2.61
CA THR A 68 -10.78 1.27 3.60
C THR A 68 -12.20 1.48 3.14
N GLN A 69 -13.11 1.53 4.09
CA GLN A 69 -14.48 2.01 3.89
C GLN A 69 -14.73 3.10 4.92
N PHE A 70 -15.15 4.27 4.45
CA PHE A 70 -15.44 5.38 5.34
C PHE A 70 -16.75 5.09 6.11
N ASP A 71 -16.72 5.38 7.41
CA ASP A 71 -17.87 5.22 8.28
C ASP A 71 -19.07 6.05 7.78
N GLY A 72 -20.27 5.45 7.82
CA GLY A 72 -21.50 6.05 7.30
C GLY A 72 -21.53 6.22 5.77
N SER A 73 -20.49 5.85 5.04
CA SER A 73 -20.38 5.93 3.59
C SER A 73 -20.39 4.55 2.94
N LYS A 74 -20.97 4.47 1.72
CA LYS A 74 -20.82 3.30 0.85
C LYS A 74 -19.58 3.40 -0.05
N THR A 75 -18.71 4.38 0.17
CA THR A 75 -17.50 4.59 -0.62
C THR A 75 -16.36 3.75 -0.05
N ARG A 76 -15.76 2.92 -0.90
CA ARG A 76 -14.55 2.19 -0.58
C ARG A 76 -13.36 2.83 -1.29
N GLY A 77 -12.20 2.71 -0.68
CA GLY A 77 -10.94 3.14 -1.25
C GLY A 77 -9.87 2.07 -1.09
N TRP A 78 -8.99 2.01 -2.07
CA TRP A 78 -7.82 1.13 -2.06
C TRP A 78 -6.58 1.97 -2.27
N MET A 79 -5.55 1.67 -1.53
CA MET A 79 -4.25 2.33 -1.64
C MET A 79 -3.17 1.28 -1.93
N VAL A 80 -2.35 1.54 -2.94
CA VAL A 80 -1.10 0.84 -3.20
C VAL A 80 0.05 1.77 -2.81
N ARG A 81 0.86 1.37 -1.82
CA ARG A 81 2.06 2.09 -1.40
C ARG A 81 3.29 1.30 -1.81
N SER A 82 4.04 1.78 -2.79
CA SER A 82 5.37 1.31 -3.14
C SER A 82 6.44 2.15 -2.42
N LYS A 83 7.73 1.87 -2.61
CA LYS A 83 8.81 2.62 -1.93
C LYS A 83 8.75 4.12 -2.17
N ARG A 84 8.43 4.54 -3.40
CA ARG A 84 8.39 5.97 -3.77
C ARG A 84 6.98 6.50 -3.96
N TYR A 85 6.08 5.72 -4.56
CA TYR A 85 4.77 6.23 -4.95
C TYR A 85 3.65 5.72 -4.05
N LYS A 86 2.60 6.53 -3.94
CA LYS A 86 1.32 6.17 -3.34
C LYS A 86 0.23 6.36 -4.38
N TYR A 87 -0.44 5.28 -4.71
CA TYR A 87 -1.59 5.27 -5.61
C TYR A 87 -2.86 5.00 -4.82
N VAL A 88 -3.92 5.74 -5.09
CA VAL A 88 -5.23 5.59 -4.44
C VAL A 88 -6.31 5.49 -5.49
N LEU A 89 -7.23 4.56 -5.30
CA LEU A 89 -8.43 4.41 -6.09
C LEU A 89 -9.66 4.38 -5.18
N TYR A 90 -10.64 5.23 -5.47
CA TYR A 90 -11.96 5.21 -4.83
C TYR A 90 -12.99 4.63 -5.79
N ASP A 91 -13.98 3.89 -5.28
CA ASP A 91 -15.07 3.33 -6.08
C ASP A 91 -16.12 4.38 -6.47
N LYS A 92 -16.15 5.55 -5.81
CA LYS A 92 -17.08 6.66 -6.06
C LYS A 92 -16.38 8.01 -6.00
N GLY A 93 -17.04 9.04 -6.52
CA GLY A 93 -16.55 10.42 -6.52
C GLY A 93 -16.07 10.90 -7.89
N ASN A 94 -15.68 12.17 -7.98
CA ASN A 94 -15.22 12.80 -9.22
C ASN A 94 -13.72 12.63 -9.46
N HIS A 95 -12.92 12.65 -8.39
CA HIS A 95 -11.47 12.47 -8.43
C HIS A 95 -11.12 11.13 -7.80
N ARG A 96 -11.53 10.05 -8.47
CA ARG A 96 -11.43 8.69 -7.94
C ARG A 96 -10.01 8.16 -7.90
N GLU A 97 -9.14 8.68 -8.72
CA GLU A 97 -7.78 8.20 -8.91
C GLU A 97 -6.77 9.26 -8.52
N GLN A 98 -5.78 8.86 -7.75
CA GLN A 98 -4.73 9.74 -7.28
C GLN A 98 -3.39 9.00 -7.31
N LEU A 99 -2.34 9.70 -7.71
CA LEU A 99 -0.95 9.24 -7.64
C LEU A 99 -0.09 10.33 -7.03
N PHE A 100 0.71 9.98 -6.04
CA PHE A 100 1.61 10.90 -5.34
C PHE A 100 3.03 10.36 -5.33
N ASP A 101 4.01 11.24 -5.51
CA ASP A 101 5.43 10.96 -5.33
C ASP A 101 5.82 11.26 -3.88
N MET A 102 5.90 10.25 -3.05
CA MET A 102 6.16 10.41 -1.61
C MET A 102 7.58 10.81 -1.27
N GLN A 103 8.49 10.83 -2.24
CA GLN A 103 9.84 11.34 -2.07
C GLN A 103 9.87 12.86 -2.24
N GLU A 104 9.21 13.37 -3.29
CA GLU A 104 9.20 14.79 -3.64
C GLU A 104 8.04 15.56 -2.98
N ASP A 105 6.93 14.87 -2.71
CA ASP A 105 5.69 15.45 -2.18
C ASP A 105 5.14 14.63 -1.00
N ARG A 106 5.79 14.72 0.15
CA ARG A 106 5.34 14.04 1.38
C ARG A 106 3.99 14.53 1.90
N GLY A 107 3.57 15.72 1.49
CA GLY A 107 2.30 16.32 1.86
C GLY A 107 1.14 15.90 0.98
N GLU A 108 1.39 15.13 -0.09
CA GLU A 108 0.35 14.64 -1.01
C GLU A 108 -0.48 15.79 -1.62
N THR A 109 0.19 16.88 -1.96
CA THR A 109 -0.45 18.13 -2.42
C THR A 109 -0.69 18.15 -3.93
N ARG A 110 0.04 17.30 -4.69
CA ARG A 110 0.01 17.26 -6.16
C ARG A 110 -0.39 15.89 -6.68
N ASN A 111 -1.59 15.78 -7.23
CA ASN A 111 -2.04 14.57 -7.90
C ASN A 111 -1.43 14.45 -9.30
N LEU A 112 -0.63 13.42 -9.53
CA LEU A 112 0.14 13.19 -10.76
C LEU A 112 -0.62 12.43 -11.86
N THR A 113 -1.87 12.04 -11.64
CA THR A 113 -2.63 11.20 -12.59
C THR A 113 -2.89 11.86 -13.94
N MET A 114 -2.80 13.18 -14.03
CA MET A 114 -3.01 13.94 -15.27
C MET A 114 -1.69 14.30 -15.98
N GLU A 115 -0.56 13.88 -15.46
CA GLU A 115 0.76 14.22 -15.98
C GLU A 115 1.35 13.06 -16.78
N ASN A 116 1.51 13.28 -18.09
CA ASN A 116 1.99 12.24 -19.02
C ASN A 116 3.32 11.61 -18.62
N THR A 117 4.18 12.37 -17.96
CA THR A 117 5.50 11.91 -17.48
C THR A 117 5.38 10.73 -16.51
N TYR A 118 4.27 10.63 -15.79
CA TYR A 118 4.02 9.58 -14.80
C TYR A 118 3.13 8.43 -15.28
N ASN A 119 2.76 8.41 -16.57
CA ASN A 119 1.87 7.39 -17.12
C ASN A 119 2.36 5.95 -16.87
N ASN A 120 3.65 5.70 -16.97
CA ASN A 120 4.21 4.37 -16.72
C ASN A 120 4.06 3.94 -15.26
N GLU A 121 4.35 4.85 -14.31
CA GLU A 121 4.19 4.56 -12.88
C GLU A 121 2.71 4.42 -12.51
N LEU A 122 1.85 5.25 -13.08
CA LEU A 122 0.41 5.16 -12.90
C LEU A 122 -0.11 3.78 -13.36
N GLN A 123 0.28 3.36 -14.57
CA GLN A 123 -0.15 2.07 -15.12
C GLN A 123 0.36 0.90 -14.27
N LYS A 124 1.63 0.93 -13.86
CA LYS A 124 2.20 -0.08 -12.98
C LYS A 124 1.41 -0.25 -11.67
N HIS A 125 1.00 0.86 -11.04
CA HIS A 125 0.23 0.80 -9.79
C HIS A 125 -1.22 0.36 -10.01
N ARG A 126 -1.82 0.70 -11.15
CA ARG A 126 -3.12 0.15 -11.57
C ARG A 126 -3.06 -1.36 -11.71
N ASP A 127 -2.03 -1.86 -12.40
CA ASP A 127 -1.84 -3.30 -12.63
C ASP A 127 -1.63 -4.06 -11.30
N ILE A 128 -0.86 -3.49 -10.38
CA ILE A 128 -0.67 -4.06 -9.03
C ILE A 128 -2.03 -4.19 -8.32
N LEU A 129 -2.82 -3.12 -8.30
CA LEU A 129 -4.11 -3.12 -7.63
C LEU A 129 -5.10 -4.07 -8.30
N GLU A 130 -5.15 -4.08 -9.63
CA GLU A 130 -6.03 -4.96 -10.40
C GLU A 130 -5.71 -6.44 -10.16
N ASN A 131 -4.43 -6.82 -10.19
CA ASN A 131 -3.98 -8.17 -9.91
C ASN A 131 -4.37 -8.61 -8.48
N TRP A 132 -4.18 -7.73 -7.51
CA TRP A 132 -4.58 -7.99 -6.14
C TRP A 132 -6.10 -8.17 -6.01
N MET A 133 -6.89 -7.28 -6.61
CA MET A 133 -8.35 -7.39 -6.62
C MET A 133 -8.84 -8.69 -7.26
N ASN A 134 -8.21 -9.12 -8.35
CA ASN A 134 -8.54 -10.38 -9.01
C ASN A 134 -8.19 -11.58 -8.13
N THR A 135 -7.05 -11.55 -7.44
CA THR A 135 -6.61 -12.62 -6.53
C THR A 135 -7.62 -12.85 -5.40
N TYR A 136 -8.16 -11.77 -4.83
CA TYR A 136 -9.10 -11.84 -3.70
C TYR A 136 -10.57 -11.72 -4.12
N ASN A 137 -10.87 -11.79 -5.42
CA ASN A 137 -12.23 -11.67 -5.97
C ASN A 137 -12.97 -10.40 -5.51
N ILE A 138 -12.23 -9.31 -5.36
CA ILE A 138 -12.79 -8.01 -4.96
C ILE A 138 -13.37 -7.33 -6.20
N ARG A 139 -14.62 -6.87 -6.10
CA ARG A 139 -15.31 -6.16 -7.19
C ARG A 139 -15.63 -4.73 -6.74
N PRO A 140 -15.03 -3.71 -7.37
CA PRO A 140 -15.47 -2.32 -7.19
C PRO A 140 -16.93 -2.16 -7.62
N THR A 141 -17.66 -1.27 -6.99
CA THR A 141 -19.07 -0.99 -7.33
C THR A 141 -19.23 -0.27 -8.67
N ARG A 142 -18.16 0.23 -9.25
CA ARG A 142 -18.14 0.85 -10.60
C ARG A 142 -17.14 0.15 -11.50
N PRO A 143 -17.36 0.18 -12.84
CA PRO A 143 -16.44 -0.38 -13.82
C PRO A 143 -15.03 0.21 -13.70
N LYS A 144 -14.06 -0.50 -14.24
CA LYS A 144 -12.65 -0.08 -14.29
C LYS A 144 -12.53 1.33 -14.84
N LEU A 145 -11.56 2.09 -14.38
CA LEU A 145 -11.31 3.46 -14.85
C LEU A 145 -11.09 3.54 -16.37
N HIS A 146 -10.53 2.48 -16.97
CA HIS A 146 -10.30 2.36 -18.41
C HIS A 146 -11.59 2.29 -19.24
N ASP A 147 -12.71 1.90 -18.62
CA ASP A 147 -13.99 1.75 -19.29
C ASP A 147 -14.84 3.03 -19.23
N VAL A 148 -14.35 4.08 -18.57
CA VAL A 148 -15.03 5.38 -18.55
C VAL A 148 -14.53 6.18 -19.75
N PRO A 149 -15.33 6.36 -20.82
CA PRO A 149 -14.96 7.26 -21.92
C PRO A 149 -14.60 8.63 -21.33
N GLY A 150 -13.41 9.13 -21.65
CA GLY A 150 -12.97 10.44 -21.19
C GLY A 150 -14.04 11.47 -21.47
N LYS A 151 -14.67 12.03 -20.43
CA LYS A 151 -15.52 13.20 -20.59
C LYS A 151 -14.61 14.30 -21.13
N LYS A 152 -14.74 14.59 -22.43
CA LYS A 152 -14.19 15.82 -23.00
C LYS A 152 -14.71 16.96 -22.13
N LEU A 153 -13.82 17.59 -21.40
CA LEU A 153 -14.10 18.87 -20.75
C LEU A 153 -14.57 19.81 -21.85
N LYS A 154 -15.86 20.13 -21.85
CA LYS A 154 -16.36 21.24 -22.69
C LYS A 154 -15.61 22.48 -22.22
N LYS A 155 -14.93 23.11 -23.18
CA LYS A 155 -14.31 24.43 -23.02
C LYS A 155 -15.37 25.46 -22.68
#